data_8b48f82e98cf193709a6c8a0f48cefe6
#
_entry.id   8b48f82e98cf193709a6c8a0f48cefe6
#
_cell.length_a   1.000
_cell.length_b   1.000
_cell.length_c   1.000
_cell.angle_alpha   90.00
_cell.angle_beta   90.00
_cell.angle_gamma   90.00
#
_symmetry.space_group_name_H-M   'P 1'
#
loop_
_entity.id
_entity.type
_entity.pdbx_description
1 polymer ?
#
loop_
_entity_poly.entity_id
_entity_poly.type
_entity_poly.pdbx_seq_one_letter_code
_entity_poly.pdbx_strand_id
1 'polypeptide(L)'
;VLVGSQRSSDRPSSDAAFNLLCAARLAAEDLGEVVTCLHHETGDTTCDVIRGTKVRKMHASRRDAFKPVNDRRLGAVHADGRVAWEAPAAPRGTGPVAAETGMDEDVVLVQFYPGMPARRFEALTHGAHGVVIAGTGLGHVSDELMPPIRTLAAGGVPVVMTTQCLNGRVGLRVYDKGRDLLAAGVIPGEDMLPEVALVKLMWVLGRTTDSEEVRELMTTSLTGEINPSITLDEYVF
;
A
#
# COMPACT_ATOMS: atom_id res chain seq x y z
N VAL A 1 -4.26 -3.12 16.20
CA VAL A 1 -3.96 -4.40 15.54
C VAL A 1 -5.15 -4.83 14.73
N LEU A 2 -4.97 -5.06 13.44
CA LEU A 2 -5.99 -5.57 12.53
C LEU A 2 -5.90 -7.12 12.51
N VAL A 3 -7.04 -7.78 12.64
CA VAL A 3 -7.12 -9.24 12.70
C VAL A 3 -8.39 -9.72 11.99
N GLY A 4 -8.33 -10.94 11.49
CA GLY A 4 -9.46 -11.60 10.84
C GLY A 4 -9.17 -13.09 10.64
N SER A 5 -10.01 -13.78 9.89
CA SER A 5 -9.79 -15.18 9.55
C SER A 5 -10.05 -15.45 8.08
N GLN A 6 -9.36 -16.43 7.51
CA GLN A 6 -9.56 -16.92 6.15
C GLN A 6 -10.64 -17.98 6.09
N ARG A 7 -10.95 -18.61 7.22
CA ARG A 7 -11.97 -19.64 7.36
C ARG A 7 -12.93 -19.26 8.46
N SER A 8 -14.22 -19.42 8.18
CA SER A 8 -15.30 -19.08 9.10
C SER A 8 -15.10 -19.76 10.45
N SER A 9 -15.47 -19.07 11.53
CA SER A 9 -15.28 -19.50 12.92
C SER A 9 -16.08 -20.77 13.28
N ASP A 10 -17.08 -21.14 12.50
CA ASP A 10 -17.89 -22.36 12.63
C ASP A 10 -17.21 -23.62 12.04
N ARG A 11 -16.05 -23.46 11.39
CA ARG A 11 -15.32 -24.57 10.77
C ARG A 11 -14.23 -25.11 11.68
N PRO A 12 -14.05 -26.45 11.77
CA PRO A 12 -12.95 -27.05 12.56
C PRO A 12 -11.56 -26.57 12.11
N SER A 13 -11.42 -26.14 10.86
CA SER A 13 -10.18 -25.63 10.30
C SER A 13 -10.05 -24.10 10.40
N SER A 14 -10.90 -23.44 11.21
CA SER A 14 -10.86 -21.99 11.37
C SER A 14 -9.55 -21.54 12.01
N ASP A 15 -9.02 -20.43 11.49
CA ASP A 15 -7.84 -19.72 12.00
C ASP A 15 -8.24 -18.56 12.94
N ALA A 16 -9.55 -18.36 13.17
CA ALA A 16 -10.07 -17.20 13.88
C ALA A 16 -9.56 -17.11 15.33
N ALA A 17 -9.65 -18.21 16.08
CA ALA A 17 -9.30 -18.23 17.51
C ALA A 17 -7.81 -17.96 17.73
N PHE A 18 -6.96 -18.61 16.95
CA PHE A 18 -5.51 -18.43 17.05
C PHE A 18 -5.10 -17.00 16.66
N ASN A 19 -5.59 -16.49 15.53
CA ASN A 19 -5.32 -15.11 15.11
C ASN A 19 -5.77 -14.09 16.16
N LEU A 20 -6.97 -14.27 16.73
CA LEU A 20 -7.51 -13.35 17.74
C LEU A 20 -6.66 -13.35 19.04
N LEU A 21 -6.24 -14.53 19.50
CA LEU A 21 -5.38 -14.65 20.69
C LEU A 21 -4.03 -13.96 20.46
N CYS A 22 -3.39 -14.21 19.31
CA CYS A 22 -2.14 -13.56 18.93
C CYS A 22 -2.30 -12.04 18.83
N ALA A 23 -3.37 -11.56 18.20
CA ALA A 23 -3.63 -10.14 18.06
C ALA A 23 -3.91 -9.46 19.40
N ALA A 24 -4.65 -10.10 20.29
CA ALA A 24 -4.91 -9.61 21.65
C ALA A 24 -3.60 -9.51 22.47
N ARG A 25 -2.73 -10.51 22.35
CA ARG A 25 -1.41 -10.50 22.99
C ARG A 25 -0.54 -9.36 22.46
N LEU A 26 -0.50 -9.19 21.12
CA LEU A 26 0.24 -8.12 20.47
C LEU A 26 -0.28 -6.73 20.84
N ALA A 27 -1.58 -6.56 21.01
CA ALA A 27 -2.19 -5.29 21.39
C ALA A 27 -1.78 -4.80 22.77
N ALA A 28 -1.22 -5.67 23.62
CA ALA A 28 -0.68 -5.32 24.93
C ALA A 28 0.79 -4.85 24.88
N GLU A 29 1.47 -5.01 23.74
CA GLU A 29 2.85 -4.54 23.56
C GLU A 29 2.94 -3.01 23.40
N ASP A 30 4.15 -2.47 23.54
CA ASP A 30 4.45 -1.05 23.26
C ASP A 30 4.56 -0.85 21.73
N LEU A 31 3.40 -0.74 21.08
CA LEU A 31 3.28 -0.65 19.63
C LEU A 31 2.40 0.54 19.24
N GLY A 32 2.98 1.53 18.56
CA GLY A 32 2.33 2.75 18.07
C GLY A 32 2.04 2.73 16.56
N GLU A 33 2.04 1.56 15.92
CA GLU A 33 1.75 1.40 14.50
C GLU A 33 0.43 0.64 14.27
N VAL A 34 -0.16 0.83 13.09
CA VAL A 34 -1.24 -0.02 12.60
C VAL A 34 -0.65 -1.23 11.90
N VAL A 35 -0.90 -2.41 12.47
CA VAL A 35 -0.35 -3.67 11.98
C VAL A 35 -1.44 -4.73 11.81
N THR A 36 -1.19 -5.72 10.93
CA THR A 36 -1.94 -6.97 10.88
C THR A 36 -1.27 -8.03 11.74
N CYS A 37 -2.06 -8.91 12.35
CA CYS A 37 -1.58 -10.09 13.07
C CYS A 37 -2.35 -11.31 12.58
N LEU A 38 -1.73 -12.08 11.68
CA LEU A 38 -2.36 -13.19 10.96
C LEU A 38 -1.37 -14.34 10.78
N HIS A 39 -1.87 -15.55 10.54
CA HIS A 39 -1.07 -16.77 10.39
C HIS A 39 0.17 -16.56 9.50
N HIS A 40 1.32 -17.01 10.00
CA HIS A 40 2.57 -17.10 9.25
C HIS A 40 2.54 -18.23 8.23
N GLU A 41 2.04 -19.38 8.65
CA GLU A 41 1.94 -20.62 7.89
C GLU A 41 0.55 -21.26 8.07
N THR A 42 0.34 -22.45 7.56
CA THR A 42 -0.97 -23.12 7.65
C THR A 42 -1.24 -23.78 9.02
N GLY A 43 -0.23 -23.92 9.87
CA GLY A 43 -0.35 -24.46 11.23
C GLY A 43 -0.56 -23.37 12.29
N ASP A 44 -1.08 -23.76 13.46
CA ASP A 44 -1.35 -22.86 14.58
C ASP A 44 -0.09 -22.69 15.45
N THR A 45 1.02 -22.22 14.86
CA THR A 45 2.32 -22.06 15.52
C THR A 45 2.68 -20.61 15.77
N THR A 46 2.43 -19.75 14.76
CA THR A 46 2.92 -18.39 14.74
C THR A 46 2.01 -17.49 13.89
N CYS A 47 1.80 -16.25 14.33
CA CYS A 47 1.24 -15.18 13.52
C CYS A 47 2.31 -14.14 13.17
N ASP A 48 2.33 -13.67 11.94
CA ASP A 48 3.17 -12.55 11.50
C ASP A 48 2.60 -11.22 11.95
N VAL A 49 3.49 -10.33 12.36
CA VAL A 49 3.19 -8.91 12.62
C VAL A 49 3.69 -8.11 11.43
N ILE A 50 2.77 -7.59 10.62
CA ILE A 50 3.10 -6.90 9.37
C ILE A 50 2.50 -5.49 9.40
N ARG A 51 3.30 -4.49 9.01
CA ARG A 51 2.83 -3.10 8.89
C ARG A 51 1.62 -3.02 7.94
N GLY A 52 0.57 -2.31 8.36
CA GLY A 52 -0.69 -2.24 7.62
C GLY A 52 -0.55 -1.67 6.21
N THR A 53 0.42 -0.78 5.98
CA THR A 53 0.72 -0.19 4.68
C THR A 53 1.65 -1.03 3.79
N LYS A 54 2.17 -2.14 4.31
CA LYS A 54 3.08 -3.06 3.61
C LYS A 54 2.56 -4.49 3.53
N VAL A 55 1.32 -4.72 3.87
CA VAL A 55 0.71 -6.05 3.84
C VAL A 55 -0.19 -6.22 2.63
N ARG A 56 -0.14 -7.39 2.02
CA ARG A 56 -1.07 -7.77 0.96
C ARG A 56 -1.57 -9.19 1.13
N LYS A 57 -2.85 -9.41 0.80
CA LYS A 57 -3.42 -10.75 0.70
C LYS A 57 -2.96 -11.41 -0.61
N MET A 58 -2.01 -12.34 -0.50
CA MET A 58 -1.36 -13.00 -1.63
C MET A 58 -2.10 -14.25 -2.12
N HIS A 59 -3.01 -14.79 -1.33
CA HIS A 59 -3.78 -15.97 -1.69
C HIS A 59 -5.24 -15.81 -1.28
N ALA A 60 -6.18 -16.27 -2.12
CA ALA A 60 -7.60 -16.06 -1.92
C ALA A 60 -8.17 -16.73 -0.64
N SER A 61 -7.60 -17.86 -0.19
CA SER A 61 -8.21 -18.70 0.84
C SER A 61 -7.25 -19.40 1.81
N ARG A 62 -5.92 -19.26 1.68
CA ARG A 62 -4.97 -19.87 2.62
C ARG A 62 -4.97 -19.12 3.95
N ARG A 63 -4.72 -19.83 5.07
CA ARG A 63 -4.58 -19.21 6.39
C ARG A 63 -3.43 -18.20 6.42
N ASP A 64 -2.31 -18.52 5.78
CA ASP A 64 -1.11 -17.70 5.63
C ASP A 64 -1.15 -16.77 4.41
N ALA A 65 -2.35 -16.32 4.04
CA ALA A 65 -2.57 -15.53 2.82
C ALA A 65 -1.93 -14.14 2.85
N PHE A 66 -1.76 -13.54 4.01
CA PHE A 66 -1.22 -12.20 4.14
C PHE A 66 0.29 -12.23 4.29
N LYS A 67 0.98 -11.48 3.43
CA LYS A 67 2.44 -11.42 3.40
C LYS A 67 2.92 -9.97 3.29
N PRO A 68 4.10 -9.64 3.80
CA PRO A 68 4.70 -8.34 3.57
C PRO A 68 5.09 -8.18 2.09
N VAL A 69 4.96 -6.96 1.57
CA VAL A 69 5.39 -6.59 0.21
C VAL A 69 6.27 -5.36 0.30
N ASN A 70 7.43 -5.40 -0.34
CA ASN A 70 8.46 -4.36 -0.29
C ASN A 70 8.90 -4.02 1.14
N ASP A 71 8.77 -4.97 2.05
CA ASP A 71 9.19 -4.85 3.46
C ASP A 71 9.31 -6.25 4.05
N ARG A 72 9.83 -6.34 5.26
CA ARG A 72 9.81 -7.54 6.10
C ARG A 72 8.74 -7.42 7.18
N ARG A 73 8.35 -8.52 7.77
CA ARG A 73 7.50 -8.49 8.95
C ARG A 73 8.22 -7.76 10.10
N LEU A 74 7.47 -7.08 10.94
CA LEU A 74 8.00 -6.43 12.14
C LEU A 74 8.37 -7.43 13.23
N GLY A 75 7.72 -8.60 13.22
CA GLY A 75 7.94 -9.63 14.20
C GLY A 75 6.93 -10.77 14.09
N ALA A 76 6.88 -11.60 15.11
CA ALA A 76 5.99 -12.74 15.18
C ALA A 76 5.42 -12.92 16.59
N VAL A 77 4.17 -13.40 16.67
CA VAL A 77 3.56 -13.87 17.92
C VAL A 77 3.46 -15.37 17.87
N HIS A 78 4.10 -16.03 18.82
CA HIS A 78 4.13 -17.49 18.93
C HIS A 78 2.92 -18.04 19.71
N ALA A 79 2.63 -19.33 19.53
CA ALA A 79 1.53 -20.02 20.22
C ALA A 79 1.62 -19.98 21.75
N ASP A 80 2.84 -19.87 22.30
CA ASP A 80 3.09 -19.69 23.74
C ASP A 80 2.85 -18.27 24.24
N GLY A 81 2.44 -17.34 23.36
CA GLY A 81 2.20 -15.93 23.66
C GLY A 81 3.45 -15.04 23.64
N ARG A 82 4.62 -15.57 23.33
CA ARG A 82 5.86 -14.79 23.18
C ARG A 82 5.80 -13.96 21.90
N VAL A 83 6.08 -12.66 22.04
CA VAL A 83 6.28 -11.75 20.90
C VAL A 83 7.77 -11.64 20.60
N ALA A 84 8.17 -11.93 19.38
CA ALA A 84 9.54 -11.80 18.89
C ALA A 84 9.61 -10.69 17.84
N TRP A 85 10.32 -9.61 18.16
CA TRP A 85 10.52 -8.50 17.23
C TRP A 85 11.73 -8.76 16.33
N GLU A 86 11.57 -8.49 15.04
CA GLU A 86 12.61 -8.67 13.99
C GLU A 86 13.01 -7.33 13.35
N ALA A 87 12.16 -6.32 13.50
CA ALA A 87 12.41 -4.97 13.02
C ALA A 87 11.91 -3.95 14.06
N PRO A 88 12.46 -2.72 14.06
CA PRO A 88 11.95 -1.65 14.90
C PRO A 88 10.49 -1.32 14.55
N ALA A 89 9.66 -1.17 15.57
CA ALA A 89 8.32 -0.62 15.48
C ALA A 89 8.25 0.70 16.25
N ALA A 90 7.37 1.61 15.83
CA ALA A 90 7.18 2.84 16.56
C ALA A 90 6.58 2.54 17.95
N PRO A 91 7.06 3.18 19.02
CA PRO A 91 6.50 3.02 20.36
C PRO A 91 5.12 3.68 20.46
N ARG A 92 4.33 3.25 21.40
CA ARG A 92 3.00 3.81 21.65
C ARG A 92 3.10 5.27 22.06
N GLY A 93 2.28 6.11 21.44
CA GLY A 93 2.16 7.52 21.80
C GLY A 93 1.60 7.69 23.22
N THR A 94 2.03 8.74 23.92
CA THR A 94 1.58 9.08 25.29
C THR A 94 0.47 10.13 25.32
N GLY A 95 0.17 10.76 24.18
CA GLY A 95 -0.87 11.77 24.05
C GLY A 95 -2.25 11.20 23.68
N PRO A 96 -3.29 12.04 23.69
CA PRO A 96 -4.60 11.65 23.18
C PRO A 96 -4.52 11.29 21.68
N VAL A 97 -5.31 10.31 21.26
CA VAL A 97 -5.42 9.96 19.85
C VAL A 97 -6.21 11.04 19.12
N ALA A 98 -5.60 11.65 18.10
CA ALA A 98 -6.28 12.51 17.15
C ALA A 98 -6.62 11.70 15.91
N ALA A 99 -7.90 11.58 15.58
CA ALA A 99 -8.36 10.89 14.37
C ALA A 99 -8.59 11.90 13.26
N GLU A 100 -7.78 11.83 12.22
CA GLU A 100 -7.93 12.63 11.00
C GLU A 100 -8.59 11.77 9.92
N THR A 101 -9.92 11.83 9.82
CA THR A 101 -10.73 10.91 9.02
C THR A 101 -11.22 11.51 7.69
N GLY A 102 -10.87 12.77 7.39
CA GLY A 102 -11.23 13.41 6.11
C GLY A 102 -10.59 12.68 4.93
N MET A 103 -11.40 12.26 3.98
CA MET A 103 -10.95 11.61 2.74
C MET A 103 -11.72 12.17 1.55
N ASP A 104 -11.05 12.32 0.42
CA ASP A 104 -11.69 12.57 -0.86
C ASP A 104 -11.95 11.24 -1.55
N GLU A 105 -13.22 10.91 -1.77
CA GLU A 105 -13.61 9.61 -2.35
C GLU A 105 -13.54 9.63 -3.90
N ASP A 106 -13.40 10.78 -4.53
CA ASP A 106 -13.31 10.94 -5.99
C ASP A 106 -11.88 10.72 -6.52
N VAL A 107 -11.18 9.74 -5.96
CA VAL A 107 -9.87 9.27 -6.41
C VAL A 107 -10.01 7.90 -7.06
N VAL A 108 -9.40 7.72 -8.23
CA VAL A 108 -9.52 6.47 -8.98
C VAL A 108 -8.19 5.75 -9.13
N LEU A 109 -8.22 4.41 -9.05
CA LEU A 109 -7.11 3.54 -9.39
C LEU A 109 -7.33 2.94 -10.78
N VAL A 110 -6.42 3.24 -11.70
CA VAL A 110 -6.42 2.69 -13.06
C VAL A 110 -5.32 1.65 -13.18
N GLN A 111 -5.71 0.39 -13.34
CA GLN A 111 -4.76 -0.65 -13.72
C GLN A 111 -4.55 -0.63 -15.23
N PHE A 112 -3.37 -0.19 -15.65
CA PHE A 112 -3.01 -0.14 -17.07
C PHE A 112 -2.85 -1.55 -17.65
N TYR A 113 -3.27 -1.73 -18.90
CA TYR A 113 -3.01 -2.94 -19.69
C TYR A 113 -2.59 -2.57 -21.11
N PRO A 114 -1.71 -3.36 -21.75
CA PRO A 114 -1.33 -3.15 -23.16
C PRO A 114 -2.54 -3.13 -24.06
N GLY A 115 -2.62 -2.09 -24.94
CA GLY A 115 -3.78 -1.87 -25.80
C GLY A 115 -4.94 -1.12 -25.14
N MET A 116 -4.78 -0.56 -23.93
CA MET A 116 -5.76 0.36 -23.36
C MET A 116 -5.85 1.62 -24.22
N PRO A 117 -7.00 1.90 -24.87
CA PRO A 117 -7.14 3.10 -25.68
C PRO A 117 -7.33 4.34 -24.81
N ALA A 118 -6.85 5.50 -25.28
CA ALA A 118 -6.97 6.79 -24.57
C ALA A 118 -8.40 7.08 -24.09
N ARG A 119 -9.40 6.86 -24.94
CA ARG A 119 -10.83 7.09 -24.59
C ARG A 119 -11.29 6.25 -23.38
N ARG A 120 -10.68 5.06 -23.13
CA ARG A 120 -11.01 4.23 -21.96
C ARG A 120 -10.43 4.85 -20.71
N PHE A 121 -9.17 5.30 -20.78
CA PHE A 121 -8.53 5.99 -19.68
C PHE A 121 -9.28 7.28 -19.32
N GLU A 122 -9.63 8.11 -20.31
CA GLU A 122 -10.42 9.34 -20.13
C GLU A 122 -11.77 9.07 -19.47
N ALA A 123 -12.46 8.00 -19.91
CA ALA A 123 -13.74 7.62 -19.31
C ALA A 123 -13.61 7.15 -17.85
N LEU A 124 -12.51 6.48 -17.49
CA LEU A 124 -12.25 6.03 -16.12
C LEU A 124 -11.86 7.18 -15.18
N THR A 125 -11.23 8.22 -15.72
CA THR A 125 -10.71 9.36 -14.94
C THR A 125 -11.60 10.60 -15.01
N HIS A 126 -12.72 10.52 -15.71
CA HIS A 126 -13.65 11.64 -15.84
C HIS A 126 -14.23 12.02 -14.47
N GLY A 127 -14.04 13.29 -14.07
CA GLY A 127 -14.52 13.82 -12.80
C GLY A 127 -13.69 13.41 -11.58
N ALA A 128 -12.61 12.65 -11.77
CA ALA A 128 -11.73 12.30 -10.64
C ALA A 128 -10.96 13.52 -10.13
N HIS A 129 -10.85 13.64 -8.81
CA HIS A 129 -10.01 14.63 -8.14
C HIS A 129 -8.55 14.19 -8.01
N GLY A 130 -8.29 12.90 -8.13
CA GLY A 130 -6.96 12.33 -8.15
C GLY A 130 -6.93 10.98 -8.88
N VAL A 131 -5.78 10.63 -9.45
CA VAL A 131 -5.61 9.41 -10.23
C VAL A 131 -4.37 8.66 -9.78
N VAL A 132 -4.52 7.39 -9.44
CA VAL A 132 -3.40 6.46 -9.26
C VAL A 132 -3.36 5.52 -10.46
N ILE A 133 -2.20 5.40 -11.09
CA ILE A 133 -1.99 4.48 -12.21
C ILE A 133 -1.09 3.35 -11.75
N ALA A 134 -1.57 2.12 -11.84
CA ALA A 134 -0.72 0.93 -11.74
C ALA A 134 -0.15 0.61 -13.14
N GLY A 135 1.06 1.10 -13.42
CA GLY A 135 1.76 0.91 -14.69
C GLY A 135 2.52 -0.41 -14.76
N THR A 136 3.06 -0.74 -15.92
CA THR A 136 3.88 -1.95 -16.09
C THR A 136 5.33 -1.72 -15.68
N GLY A 137 5.99 -2.74 -15.14
CA GLY A 137 7.41 -2.72 -14.78
C GLY A 137 7.78 -1.52 -13.89
N LEU A 138 8.65 -0.65 -14.35
CA LEU A 138 9.11 0.55 -13.63
C LEU A 138 8.08 1.71 -13.62
N GLY A 139 6.81 1.46 -13.92
CA GLY A 139 5.77 2.49 -13.97
C GLY A 139 5.55 3.05 -15.36
N HIS A 140 5.40 2.20 -16.37
CA HIS A 140 5.21 2.62 -17.75
C HIS A 140 3.77 2.40 -18.24
N VAL A 141 3.37 3.24 -19.18
CA VAL A 141 2.12 3.17 -19.94
C VAL A 141 2.41 3.31 -21.43
N SER A 142 1.41 3.07 -22.28
CA SER A 142 1.54 3.28 -23.74
C SER A 142 1.60 4.77 -24.09
N ASP A 143 2.14 5.10 -25.27
CA ASP A 143 2.19 6.47 -25.78
C ASP A 143 0.80 7.09 -25.94
N GLU A 144 -0.21 6.28 -26.22
CA GLU A 144 -1.60 6.72 -26.35
C GLU A 144 -2.16 7.36 -25.04
N LEU A 145 -1.62 6.97 -23.89
CA LEU A 145 -2.07 7.52 -22.60
C LEU A 145 -1.35 8.81 -22.21
N MET A 146 -0.24 9.15 -22.86
CA MET A 146 0.52 10.36 -22.52
C MET A 146 -0.29 11.65 -22.67
N PRO A 147 -1.06 11.88 -23.79
CA PRO A 147 -1.88 13.09 -23.91
C PRO A 147 -2.93 13.24 -22.80
N PRO A 148 -3.80 12.26 -22.51
CA PRO A 148 -4.78 12.42 -21.43
C PRO A 148 -4.14 12.55 -20.04
N ILE A 149 -3.01 11.90 -19.75
CA ILE A 149 -2.28 12.08 -18.48
C ILE A 149 -1.78 13.53 -18.36
N ARG A 150 -1.20 14.10 -19.41
CA ARG A 150 -0.77 15.50 -19.43
C ARG A 150 -1.95 16.46 -19.23
N THR A 151 -3.10 16.18 -19.84
CA THR A 151 -4.31 16.98 -19.68
C THR A 151 -4.79 17.00 -18.24
N LEU A 152 -4.83 15.85 -17.57
CA LEU A 152 -5.20 15.74 -16.15
C LEU A 152 -4.23 16.54 -15.27
N ALA A 153 -2.92 16.33 -15.42
CA ALA A 153 -1.91 17.00 -14.61
C ALA A 153 -1.92 18.54 -14.85
N ALA A 154 -2.06 18.98 -16.09
CA ALA A 154 -2.18 20.41 -16.44
C ALA A 154 -3.48 21.02 -15.89
N GLY A 155 -4.53 20.23 -15.73
CA GLY A 155 -5.78 20.61 -15.09
C GLY A 155 -5.74 20.64 -13.56
N GLY A 156 -4.58 20.36 -12.95
CA GLY A 156 -4.40 20.36 -11.50
C GLY A 156 -4.82 19.03 -10.81
N VAL A 157 -5.18 18.00 -11.58
CA VAL A 157 -5.50 16.69 -11.02
C VAL A 157 -4.19 15.93 -10.75
N PRO A 158 -3.85 15.59 -9.49
CA PRO A 158 -2.64 14.83 -9.18
C PRO A 158 -2.72 13.42 -9.77
N VAL A 159 -1.68 13.04 -10.51
CA VAL A 159 -1.52 11.70 -11.07
C VAL A 159 -0.32 11.02 -10.41
N VAL A 160 -0.58 9.92 -9.73
CA VAL A 160 0.45 9.12 -9.04
C VAL A 160 0.72 7.84 -9.83
N MET A 161 1.99 7.58 -10.14
CA MET A 161 2.41 6.37 -10.84
C MET A 161 2.92 5.31 -9.85
N THR A 162 2.31 4.15 -9.86
CA THR A 162 2.76 2.94 -9.15
C THR A 162 3.07 1.82 -10.14
N THR A 163 3.49 0.66 -9.66
CA THR A 163 3.73 -0.52 -10.49
C THR A 163 2.71 -1.63 -10.22
N GLN A 164 2.39 -2.42 -11.25
CA GLN A 164 1.63 -3.66 -11.13
C GLN A 164 2.47 -4.82 -10.60
N CYS A 165 3.79 -4.67 -10.61
CA CYS A 165 4.67 -5.68 -10.03
C CYS A 165 4.39 -5.78 -8.53
N LEU A 166 4.34 -7.01 -8.04
CA LEU A 166 4.10 -7.25 -6.61
C LEU A 166 5.22 -6.67 -5.75
N ASN A 167 6.46 -6.80 -6.22
CA ASN A 167 7.64 -6.28 -5.53
C ASN A 167 8.38 -5.29 -6.41
N GLY A 168 9.11 -4.40 -5.78
CA GLY A 168 9.92 -3.36 -6.41
C GLY A 168 9.29 -1.98 -6.32
N ARG A 169 9.92 -1.03 -6.98
CA ARG A 169 9.50 0.37 -7.00
C ARG A 169 9.47 0.93 -8.41
N VAL A 170 8.74 2.01 -8.61
CA VAL A 170 8.77 2.73 -9.88
C VAL A 170 10.14 3.38 -10.11
N GLY A 171 10.57 3.41 -11.36
CA GLY A 171 11.86 3.97 -11.77
C GLY A 171 11.70 4.94 -12.94
N LEU A 172 10.92 6.02 -12.74
CA LEU A 172 10.55 6.95 -13.82
C LEU A 172 11.74 7.72 -14.42
N ARG A 173 12.92 7.69 -13.79
CA ARG A 173 14.12 8.36 -14.30
C ARG A 173 14.95 7.49 -15.25
N VAL A 174 14.66 6.18 -15.34
CA VAL A 174 15.48 5.21 -16.07
C VAL A 174 15.31 5.34 -17.59
N TYR A 175 14.07 5.44 -18.04
CA TYR A 175 13.71 5.48 -19.46
C TYR A 175 13.06 6.81 -19.86
N ASP A 176 13.11 7.15 -21.16
CA ASP A 176 12.56 8.41 -21.71
C ASP A 176 11.10 8.60 -21.36
N LYS A 177 10.27 7.55 -21.50
CA LYS A 177 8.84 7.60 -21.14
C LYS A 177 8.59 7.94 -19.68
N GLY A 178 9.42 7.43 -18.79
CA GLY A 178 9.33 7.78 -17.37
C GLY A 178 9.68 9.25 -17.12
N ARG A 179 10.70 9.74 -17.82
CA ARG A 179 11.07 11.17 -17.75
C ARG A 179 9.99 12.08 -18.34
N ASP A 180 9.31 11.64 -19.39
CA ASP A 180 8.18 12.37 -19.97
C ASP A 180 6.98 12.44 -18.99
N LEU A 181 6.72 11.36 -18.24
CA LEU A 181 5.71 11.35 -17.17
C LEU A 181 6.08 12.34 -16.05
N LEU A 182 7.35 12.35 -15.60
CA LEU A 182 7.83 13.31 -14.60
C LEU A 182 7.71 14.74 -15.11
N ALA A 183 8.08 15.01 -16.36
CA ALA A 183 7.94 16.33 -16.99
C ALA A 183 6.47 16.76 -17.14
N ALA A 184 5.56 15.82 -17.24
CA ALA A 184 4.13 16.07 -17.24
C ALA A 184 3.55 16.35 -15.84
N GLY A 185 4.37 16.26 -14.77
CA GLY A 185 3.92 16.49 -13.40
C GLY A 185 3.46 15.24 -12.65
N VAL A 186 3.61 14.05 -13.23
CA VAL A 186 3.26 12.79 -12.55
C VAL A 186 4.12 12.60 -11.30
N ILE A 187 3.50 12.15 -10.22
CA ILE A 187 4.13 11.90 -8.92
C ILE A 187 4.57 10.43 -8.88
N PRO A 188 5.85 10.13 -8.59
CA PRO A 188 6.29 8.75 -8.40
C PRO A 188 5.71 8.20 -7.08
N GLY A 189 5.04 7.06 -7.15
CA GLY A 189 4.49 6.35 -5.97
C GLY A 189 5.53 5.50 -5.26
N GLU A 190 6.79 5.54 -5.71
CA GLU A 190 7.92 4.81 -5.15
C GLU A 190 7.65 3.30 -5.06
N ASP A 191 7.75 2.72 -3.88
CA ASP A 191 7.49 1.30 -3.61
C ASP A 191 6.11 1.05 -2.94
N MET A 192 5.24 2.07 -2.94
CA MET A 192 3.87 1.89 -2.46
C MET A 192 3.10 0.89 -3.33
N LEU A 193 2.33 0.02 -2.68
CA LEU A 193 1.30 -0.76 -3.35
C LEU A 193 0.26 0.18 -3.98
N PRO A 194 -0.31 -0.14 -5.16
CA PRO A 194 -1.32 0.70 -5.80
C PRO A 194 -2.49 1.05 -4.89
N GLU A 195 -2.98 0.09 -4.11
CA GLU A 195 -4.05 0.28 -3.14
C GLU A 195 -3.66 1.20 -1.97
N VAL A 196 -2.41 1.18 -1.56
CA VAL A 196 -1.89 2.09 -0.52
C VAL A 196 -1.75 3.50 -1.06
N ALA A 197 -1.24 3.66 -2.28
CA ALA A 197 -1.14 4.95 -2.94
C ALA A 197 -2.53 5.57 -3.17
N LEU A 198 -3.55 4.75 -3.51
CA LEU A 198 -4.95 5.18 -3.64
C LEU A 198 -5.45 5.78 -2.33
N VAL A 199 -5.39 5.01 -1.24
CA VAL A 199 -5.89 5.45 0.08
C VAL A 199 -5.10 6.66 0.59
N LYS A 200 -3.78 6.70 0.37
CA LYS A 200 -2.95 7.85 0.74
C LYS A 200 -3.37 9.11 -0.04
N LEU A 201 -3.61 9.00 -1.36
CA LEU A 201 -4.06 10.15 -2.17
C LEU A 201 -5.45 10.63 -1.74
N MET A 202 -6.39 9.73 -1.45
CA MET A 202 -7.70 10.07 -0.87
C MET A 202 -7.55 10.85 0.44
N TRP A 203 -6.66 10.40 1.32
CA TRP A 203 -6.38 11.04 2.60
C TRP A 203 -5.71 12.40 2.42
N VAL A 204 -4.75 12.53 1.50
CA VAL A 204 -4.07 13.81 1.20
C VAL A 204 -5.06 14.82 0.65
N LEU A 205 -5.87 14.44 -0.36
CA LEU A 205 -6.86 15.33 -0.98
C LEU A 205 -8.02 15.71 -0.04
N GLY A 206 -8.29 14.92 0.97
CA GLY A 206 -9.20 15.29 2.06
C GLY A 206 -8.66 16.42 2.97
N ARG A 207 -7.41 16.87 2.78
CA ARG A 207 -6.73 17.90 3.58
C ARG A 207 -6.32 19.11 2.78
N THR A 208 -5.79 18.89 1.59
CA THR A 208 -5.24 19.97 0.76
C THR A 208 -5.47 19.70 -0.71
N THR A 209 -5.65 20.78 -1.47
CA THR A 209 -5.68 20.78 -2.94
C THR A 209 -4.47 21.52 -3.51
N ASP A 210 -3.56 22.01 -2.66
CA ASP A 210 -2.31 22.62 -3.10
C ASP A 210 -1.39 21.58 -3.74
N SER A 211 -0.99 21.79 -4.97
CA SER A 211 -0.27 20.79 -5.76
C SER A 211 1.13 20.45 -5.22
N GLU A 212 1.80 21.43 -4.61
CA GLU A 212 3.13 21.21 -4.02
C GLU A 212 3.01 20.43 -2.72
N GLU A 213 2.04 20.78 -1.86
CA GLU A 213 1.77 20.06 -0.63
C GLU A 213 1.30 18.63 -0.91
N VAL A 214 0.43 18.42 -1.92
CA VAL A 214 0.03 17.07 -2.37
C VAL A 214 1.25 16.27 -2.78
N ARG A 215 2.15 16.84 -3.59
CA ARG A 215 3.37 16.17 -4.03
C ARG A 215 4.28 15.82 -2.85
N GLU A 216 4.49 16.76 -1.94
CA GLU A 216 5.32 16.55 -0.75
C GLU A 216 4.77 15.41 0.10
N LEU A 217 3.47 15.45 0.44
CA LEU A 217 2.83 14.41 1.25
C LEU A 217 2.85 13.05 0.55
N MET A 218 2.61 13.00 -0.76
CA MET A 218 2.62 11.74 -1.52
C MET A 218 4.01 11.11 -1.61
N THR A 219 5.08 11.89 -1.56
CA THR A 219 6.47 11.39 -1.64
C THR A 219 7.18 11.26 -0.29
N THR A 220 6.53 11.69 0.80
CA THR A 220 7.03 11.53 2.16
C THR A 220 6.46 10.25 2.78
N SER A 221 7.28 9.44 3.43
CA SER A 221 6.81 8.27 4.20
C SER A 221 6.19 8.74 5.51
N LEU A 222 4.88 8.55 5.68
CA LEU A 222 4.13 8.99 6.87
C LEU A 222 3.97 7.88 7.90
N THR A 223 3.78 6.65 7.43
CA THR A 223 3.47 5.47 8.27
C THR A 223 4.28 4.23 7.83
N GLY A 224 5.42 4.44 7.19
CA GLY A 224 6.26 3.37 6.68
C GLY A 224 5.79 2.78 5.33
N GLU A 225 4.94 3.50 4.61
CA GLU A 225 4.45 3.06 3.29
C GLU A 225 5.47 3.24 2.16
N ILE A 226 6.50 4.06 2.36
CA ILE A 226 7.60 4.27 1.42
C ILE A 226 8.91 3.93 2.11
N ASN A 227 9.68 3.02 1.55
CA ASN A 227 11.03 2.71 1.98
C ASN A 227 12.05 3.61 1.25
N PRO A 228 13.17 3.98 1.89
CA PRO A 228 14.21 4.80 1.22
C PRO A 228 14.90 4.05 0.08
N SER A 229 14.98 2.72 0.16
CA SER A 229 15.59 1.84 -0.83
C SER A 229 14.96 0.46 -0.78
N ILE A 230 15.15 -0.34 -1.84
CA ILE A 230 14.80 -1.76 -1.85
C ILE A 230 16.04 -2.55 -1.41
N THR A 231 15.88 -3.48 -0.47
CA THR A 231 16.91 -4.44 -0.08
C THR A 231 16.71 -5.76 -0.81
N LEU A 232 17.81 -6.50 -1.06
CA LEU A 232 17.74 -7.81 -1.73
C LEU A 232 16.97 -8.85 -0.91
N ASP A 233 16.92 -8.69 0.41
CA ASP A 233 16.25 -9.60 1.34
C ASP A 233 14.70 -9.45 1.33
N GLU A 234 14.19 -8.43 0.67
CA GLU A 234 12.75 -8.16 0.60
C GLU A 234 12.05 -8.93 -0.54
N TYR A 235 12.82 -9.59 -1.41
CA TYR A 235 12.29 -10.39 -2.52
C TYR A 235 12.23 -11.86 -2.13
N VAL A 236 11.11 -12.26 -1.53
CA VAL A 236 10.87 -13.65 -1.13
C VAL A 236 9.81 -14.27 -2.05
N PHE A 237 10.15 -15.38 -2.69
CA PHE A 237 9.22 -16.21 -3.46
C PHE A 237 8.36 -17.08 -2.55
#